data_7c6d815816436b79155515519cfd4f3c
#
_entry.id   7c6d815816436b79155515519cfd4f3c
#
_cell.length_a   1.000
_cell.length_b   1.000
_cell.length_c   1.000
_cell.angle_alpha   90.00
_cell.angle_beta   90.00
_cell.angle_gamma   90.00
#
_symmetry.space_group_name_H-M   'P 1'
#
loop_
_entity.id
_entity.type
_entity.pdbx_description
1 polymer ?
#
loop_
_entity_poly.entity_id
_entity_poly.type
_entity_poly.pdbx_seq_one_letter_code
_entity_poly.pdbx_strand_id
1 'polypeptide(L)'
;MTIASTIIAGTPVFGRMFSVDKSTGLEEINAWPALMIMASFIWLAVAGLLGLVMPATQMFDLDSGHFYTTLTLHGAALAFPFSFQLMVGVGLHRSGGCVGKPITGWLPAMCFITMNLGAALLTVAVLMGFKVSLIVMFPLPLVGAQMGIWSMNTVILGFTGIYLVLACMILLYPLLGLSMLFFGKKRQDLVLSERSLNDPGMLGMTLSALTLLIAGLPLVVVGTTLLLALYGVIPMSMAAWAAEPVVFQYVFFIFAHNLMEAMALMVSSAMYATLPLYLADGTRKLFSDKLANTALWILLLTSVTSFLHHFITSYPAQPAALSYWGNIMSWGTGIGAAISIFTVLATIWQHGLRAEPGIIAVLLGWALYILDGASAIVTSNVAWAYVLHGTMWQSGHTMTVILAMSLMWMGVLYHHYPVITGRKLDPALGTWFVRLFTVGGFGAAIAMLAGGAAGMPRRFADWNQEGWMVYGHMIMIFGVILGASFVVYAYNLLQSRDLNEALGQRVGAT
;
A
#
# COMPACT_ATOMS: atom_id res chain seq x y z
N MET A 1 7.25 0.00 -30.53
CA MET A 1 6.94 -0.75 -29.29
C MET A 1 7.82 -0.22 -28.17
N THR A 2 7.23 0.12 -27.02
CA THR A 2 8.02 0.44 -25.82
C THR A 2 8.61 -0.84 -25.21
N ILE A 3 9.66 -0.70 -24.39
CA ILE A 3 10.24 -1.85 -23.66
C ILE A 3 9.15 -2.59 -22.87
N ALA A 4 8.21 -1.86 -22.25
CA ALA A 4 7.11 -2.44 -21.49
C ALA A 4 6.17 -3.29 -22.38
N SER A 5 5.77 -2.80 -23.54
CA SER A 5 4.92 -3.56 -24.48
C SER A 5 5.65 -4.81 -25.03
N THR A 6 6.97 -4.74 -25.21
CA THR A 6 7.78 -5.90 -25.62
C THR A 6 7.83 -6.98 -24.55
N ILE A 7 7.99 -6.60 -23.27
CA ILE A 7 7.99 -7.53 -22.14
C ILE A 7 6.61 -8.21 -22.00
N ILE A 8 5.53 -7.44 -22.11
CA ILE A 8 4.15 -7.97 -22.04
C ILE A 8 3.89 -8.96 -23.17
N ALA A 9 4.22 -8.58 -24.42
CA ALA A 9 4.02 -9.43 -25.59
C ALA A 9 4.90 -10.69 -25.59
N GLY A 10 6.11 -10.62 -25.02
CA GLY A 10 7.06 -11.73 -24.95
C GLY A 10 6.74 -12.78 -23.87
N THR A 11 5.76 -12.52 -22.99
CA THR A 11 5.40 -13.41 -21.90
C THR A 11 4.03 -14.05 -22.15
N PRO A 12 3.92 -15.34 -22.55
CA PRO A 12 2.66 -15.94 -23.02
C PRO A 12 1.50 -15.87 -22.03
N VAL A 13 1.77 -16.00 -20.73
CA VAL A 13 0.76 -15.90 -19.66
C VAL A 13 0.23 -14.45 -19.58
N PHE A 14 1.13 -13.50 -19.65
CA PHE A 14 0.79 -12.08 -19.54
C PHE A 14 0.17 -11.54 -20.82
N GLY A 15 0.56 -12.01 -21.98
CA GLY A 15 -0.08 -11.69 -23.25
C GLY A 15 -1.57 -12.10 -23.30
N ARG A 16 -1.95 -13.16 -22.55
CA ARG A 16 -3.37 -13.52 -22.38
C ARG A 16 -4.12 -12.63 -21.39
N MET A 17 -3.44 -12.12 -20.34
CA MET A 17 -4.05 -11.24 -19.34
C MET A 17 -4.16 -9.80 -19.83
N PHE A 18 -3.24 -9.36 -20.67
CA PHE A 18 -3.09 -7.98 -21.14
C PHE A 18 -2.90 -7.98 -22.66
N SER A 19 -3.96 -8.33 -23.42
CA SER A 19 -3.91 -8.20 -24.88
C SER A 19 -3.84 -6.71 -25.24
N VAL A 20 -2.71 -6.31 -25.77
CA VAL A 20 -2.48 -4.94 -26.23
C VAL A 20 -3.13 -4.80 -27.61
N ASP A 21 -4.22 -4.05 -27.70
CA ASP A 21 -4.85 -3.78 -28.98
C ASP A 21 -4.06 -2.74 -29.77
N LYS A 22 -3.43 -3.19 -30.85
CA LYS A 22 -2.60 -2.36 -31.72
C LYS A 22 -3.38 -1.28 -32.49
N SER A 23 -4.72 -1.40 -32.57
CA SER A 23 -5.55 -0.53 -33.40
C SER A 23 -5.92 0.80 -32.72
N THR A 24 -5.85 0.89 -31.38
CA THR A 24 -6.38 2.02 -30.61
C THR A 24 -5.35 3.07 -30.22
N GLY A 25 -4.05 2.85 -30.45
CA GLY A 25 -2.98 3.75 -29.99
C GLY A 25 -2.88 3.89 -28.46
N LEU A 26 -3.66 3.15 -27.68
CA LEU A 26 -3.66 3.11 -26.23
C LEU A 26 -2.46 2.32 -25.65
N GLU A 27 -1.72 1.64 -26.50
CA GLU A 27 -0.60 0.76 -26.13
C GLU A 27 0.45 1.45 -25.27
N GLU A 28 0.87 2.66 -25.65
CA GLU A 28 1.94 3.35 -24.93
C GLU A 28 1.49 3.90 -23.57
N ILE A 29 0.23 4.33 -23.47
CA ILE A 29 -0.32 4.92 -22.25
C ILE A 29 -0.51 3.85 -21.17
N ASN A 30 -0.87 2.62 -21.57
CA ASN A 30 -1.26 1.55 -20.66
C ASN A 30 -0.14 0.56 -20.34
N ALA A 31 0.95 0.53 -21.11
CA ALA A 31 2.00 -0.48 -20.98
C ALA A 31 2.70 -0.48 -19.60
N TRP A 32 3.09 0.69 -19.09
CA TRP A 32 3.72 0.78 -17.77
C TRP A 32 2.76 0.47 -16.62
N PRO A 33 1.54 1.02 -16.56
CA PRO A 33 0.52 0.61 -15.60
C PRO A 33 0.26 -0.91 -15.61
N ALA A 34 0.10 -1.50 -16.80
CA ALA A 34 -0.13 -2.93 -16.95
C ALA A 34 1.04 -3.75 -16.37
N LEU A 35 2.29 -3.37 -16.67
CA LEU A 35 3.48 -4.04 -16.17
C LEU A 35 3.61 -3.92 -14.63
N MET A 36 3.32 -2.75 -14.05
CA MET A 36 3.30 -2.55 -12.60
C MET A 36 2.23 -3.43 -11.93
N ILE A 37 1.01 -3.48 -12.49
CA ILE A 37 -0.08 -4.32 -12.00
C ILE A 37 0.30 -5.80 -12.03
N MET A 38 0.88 -6.27 -13.16
CA MET A 38 1.33 -7.66 -13.29
C MET A 38 2.37 -8.03 -12.24
N ALA A 39 3.42 -7.22 -12.10
CA ALA A 39 4.48 -7.46 -11.12
C ALA A 39 3.93 -7.44 -9.69
N SER A 40 2.96 -6.56 -9.39
CA SER A 40 2.34 -6.52 -8.07
C SER A 40 1.64 -7.83 -7.74
N PHE A 41 0.95 -8.48 -8.68
CA PHE A 41 0.32 -9.78 -8.44
C PHE A 41 1.31 -10.94 -8.29
N ILE A 42 2.49 -10.86 -8.89
CA ILE A 42 3.57 -11.82 -8.63
C ILE A 42 4.03 -11.69 -7.17
N TRP A 43 4.24 -10.45 -6.70
CA TRP A 43 4.61 -10.19 -5.31
C TRP A 43 3.51 -10.54 -4.32
N LEU A 44 2.23 -10.38 -4.70
CA LEU A 44 1.11 -10.87 -3.91
C LEU A 44 1.14 -12.39 -3.72
N ALA A 45 1.47 -13.15 -4.77
CA ALA A 45 1.60 -14.60 -4.67
C ALA A 45 2.71 -14.99 -3.68
N VAL A 46 3.87 -14.32 -3.74
CA VAL A 46 4.96 -14.51 -2.76
C VAL A 46 4.50 -14.16 -1.36
N ALA A 47 3.91 -12.97 -1.18
CA ALA A 47 3.43 -12.52 0.12
C ALA A 47 2.35 -13.45 0.70
N GLY A 48 1.39 -13.88 -0.12
CA GLY A 48 0.30 -14.75 0.29
C GLY A 48 0.77 -16.12 0.79
N LEU A 49 1.70 -16.75 0.05
CA LEU A 49 2.31 -18.02 0.46
C LEU A 49 3.04 -17.89 1.80
N LEU A 50 3.89 -16.86 1.93
CA LEU A 50 4.64 -16.61 3.17
C LEU A 50 3.70 -16.25 4.34
N GLY A 51 2.59 -15.54 4.07
CA GLY A 51 1.59 -15.19 5.06
C GLY A 51 0.83 -16.39 5.62
N LEU A 52 0.77 -17.51 4.89
CA LEU A 52 0.21 -18.79 5.40
C LEU A 52 1.25 -19.62 6.16
N VAL A 53 2.51 -19.59 5.70
CA VAL A 53 3.61 -20.31 6.36
C VAL A 53 3.89 -19.75 7.76
N MET A 54 3.84 -18.43 7.92
CA MET A 54 4.17 -17.77 9.18
C MET A 54 3.29 -18.20 10.35
N PRO A 55 1.95 -18.11 10.33
CA PRO A 55 1.11 -18.60 11.41
C PRO A 55 1.18 -20.13 11.57
N ALA A 56 1.39 -20.88 10.48
CA ALA A 56 1.60 -22.32 10.58
C ALA A 56 2.87 -22.66 11.38
N THR A 57 3.96 -21.92 11.21
CA THR A 57 5.19 -22.07 11.99
C THR A 57 4.92 -21.84 13.49
N GLN A 58 4.12 -20.83 13.81
CA GLN A 58 3.78 -20.47 15.19
C GLN A 58 2.81 -21.46 15.85
N MET A 59 1.90 -22.06 15.07
CA MET A 59 0.84 -22.93 15.59
C MET A 59 1.23 -24.41 15.70
N PHE A 60 2.11 -24.88 14.82
CA PHE A 60 2.47 -26.28 14.73
C PHE A 60 3.90 -26.57 15.19
N ASP A 61 4.52 -25.63 15.91
CA ASP A 61 5.89 -25.75 16.44
C ASP A 61 6.92 -26.16 15.35
N LEU A 62 6.72 -25.61 14.14
CA LEU A 62 7.66 -25.80 13.05
C LEU A 62 8.92 -24.96 13.35
N ASP A 63 10.05 -25.32 12.72
CA ASP A 63 11.34 -24.67 12.95
C ASP A 63 11.23 -23.13 12.95
N SER A 64 11.35 -22.53 14.15
CA SER A 64 11.28 -21.09 14.39
C SER A 64 12.38 -20.30 13.67
N GLY A 65 13.46 -20.96 13.21
CA GLY A 65 14.54 -20.35 12.46
C GLY A 65 14.07 -19.70 11.13
N HIS A 66 12.98 -20.19 10.55
CA HIS A 66 12.38 -19.67 9.34
C HIS A 66 11.33 -18.58 9.58
N PHE A 67 10.83 -18.43 10.80
CA PHE A 67 9.78 -17.46 11.12
C PHE A 67 10.17 -16.02 10.76
N TYR A 68 11.34 -15.57 11.17
CA TYR A 68 11.78 -14.20 10.91
C TYR A 68 12.13 -13.96 9.43
N THR A 69 12.53 -15.00 8.71
CA THR A 69 12.68 -14.94 7.23
C THR A 69 11.31 -14.72 6.58
N THR A 70 10.31 -15.54 6.93
CA THR A 70 8.95 -15.41 6.37
C THR A 70 8.29 -14.11 6.78
N LEU A 71 8.43 -13.67 8.03
CA LEU A 71 7.92 -12.39 8.52
C LEU A 71 8.48 -11.20 7.73
N THR A 72 9.81 -11.18 7.51
CA THR A 72 10.46 -10.09 6.78
C THR A 72 10.01 -10.05 5.33
N LEU A 73 10.01 -11.19 4.64
CA LEU A 73 9.64 -11.28 3.24
C LEU A 73 8.15 -11.05 3.00
N HIS A 74 7.28 -11.66 3.83
CA HIS A 74 5.83 -11.47 3.75
C HIS A 74 5.46 -10.00 3.80
N GLY A 75 5.91 -9.31 4.83
CA GLY A 75 5.50 -7.94 4.99
C GLY A 75 6.15 -6.98 3.99
N ALA A 76 7.43 -7.18 3.61
CA ALA A 76 8.08 -6.37 2.58
C ALA A 76 7.39 -6.55 1.22
N ALA A 77 7.10 -7.79 0.82
CA ALA A 77 6.42 -8.10 -0.44
C ALA A 77 4.98 -7.56 -0.47
N LEU A 78 4.27 -7.64 0.65
CA LEU A 78 2.88 -7.19 0.75
C LEU A 78 2.78 -5.66 0.70
N ALA A 79 3.61 -4.95 1.48
CA ALA A 79 3.50 -3.50 1.63
C ALA A 79 4.00 -2.75 0.39
N PHE A 80 5.13 -3.14 -0.20
CA PHE A 80 5.82 -2.33 -1.20
C PHE A 80 5.57 -2.82 -2.63
N PRO A 81 6.15 -3.92 -3.10
CA PRO A 81 6.01 -4.30 -4.50
C PRO A 81 4.62 -4.85 -4.85
N PHE A 82 3.79 -5.24 -3.86
CA PHE A 82 2.38 -5.53 -4.13
C PHE A 82 1.51 -4.30 -3.95
N SER A 83 1.20 -3.88 -2.72
CA SER A 83 0.16 -2.87 -2.47
C SER A 83 0.52 -1.51 -3.05
N PHE A 84 1.71 -1.00 -2.76
CA PHE A 84 2.14 0.31 -3.25
C PHE A 84 2.29 0.32 -4.77
N GLN A 85 2.90 -0.70 -5.38
CA GLN A 85 3.07 -0.76 -6.83
C GLN A 85 1.74 -0.93 -7.57
N LEU A 86 0.77 -1.67 -7.01
CA LEU A 86 -0.59 -1.76 -7.54
C LEU A 86 -1.27 -0.39 -7.55
N MET A 87 -1.21 0.33 -6.42
CA MET A 87 -1.76 1.68 -6.31
C MET A 87 -1.13 2.64 -7.33
N VAL A 88 0.19 2.60 -7.46
CA VAL A 88 0.92 3.42 -8.44
C VAL A 88 0.46 3.09 -9.86
N GLY A 89 0.40 1.82 -10.23
CA GLY A 89 -0.01 1.38 -11.57
C GLY A 89 -1.41 1.87 -11.94
N VAL A 90 -2.40 1.62 -11.08
CA VAL A 90 -3.80 2.01 -11.34
C VAL A 90 -3.98 3.53 -11.20
N GLY A 91 -3.39 4.13 -10.17
CA GLY A 91 -3.50 5.57 -9.90
C GLY A 91 -2.87 6.43 -10.98
N LEU A 92 -1.69 6.07 -11.47
CA LEU A 92 -1.02 6.79 -12.56
C LEU A 92 -1.76 6.66 -13.88
N HIS A 93 -2.32 5.48 -14.19
CA HIS A 93 -3.16 5.31 -15.36
C HIS A 93 -4.34 6.29 -15.33
N ARG A 94 -5.06 6.35 -14.20
CA ARG A 94 -6.17 7.28 -14.02
C ARG A 94 -5.72 8.74 -14.12
N SER A 95 -4.64 9.10 -13.43
CA SER A 95 -4.11 10.47 -13.45
C SER A 95 -3.67 10.88 -14.86
N GLY A 96 -3.00 9.99 -15.59
CA GLY A 96 -2.62 10.21 -17.00
C GLY A 96 -3.83 10.48 -17.89
N GLY A 97 -4.91 9.72 -17.70
CA GLY A 97 -6.18 9.95 -18.40
C GLY A 97 -6.78 11.32 -18.08
N CYS A 98 -6.78 11.75 -16.82
CA CYS A 98 -7.32 13.03 -16.38
C CYS A 98 -6.54 14.25 -16.94
N VAL A 99 -5.20 14.15 -16.99
CA VAL A 99 -4.36 15.28 -17.47
C VAL A 99 -3.99 15.17 -18.94
N GLY A 100 -4.43 14.12 -19.62
CA GLY A 100 -4.15 13.89 -21.04
C GLY A 100 -2.67 13.68 -21.37
N LYS A 101 -1.86 13.25 -20.40
CA LYS A 101 -0.44 12.99 -20.55
C LYS A 101 -0.17 11.47 -20.50
N PRO A 102 0.46 10.91 -21.54
CA PRO A 102 0.81 9.50 -21.53
C PRO A 102 1.84 9.18 -20.44
N ILE A 103 1.69 8.02 -19.81
CA ILE A 103 2.65 7.49 -18.81
C ILE A 103 3.75 6.75 -19.56
N THR A 104 4.65 7.51 -20.19
CA THR A 104 5.74 7.00 -21.01
C THR A 104 7.08 7.58 -20.57
N GLY A 105 8.17 7.04 -21.11
CA GLY A 105 9.51 7.54 -20.90
C GLY A 105 10.26 6.84 -19.76
N TRP A 106 11.37 7.46 -19.36
CA TRP A 106 12.32 6.86 -18.42
C TRP A 106 11.83 6.81 -16.97
N LEU A 107 11.00 7.79 -16.57
CA LEU A 107 10.58 7.93 -15.16
C LEU A 107 9.68 6.77 -14.68
N PRO A 108 8.59 6.37 -15.40
CA PRO A 108 7.84 5.17 -15.04
C PRO A 108 8.68 3.89 -15.15
N ALA A 109 9.63 3.82 -16.11
CA ALA A 109 10.56 2.70 -16.21
C ALA A 109 11.43 2.60 -14.95
N MET A 110 11.98 3.70 -14.48
CA MET A 110 12.80 3.74 -13.26
C MET A 110 11.98 3.40 -12.02
N CYS A 111 10.73 3.87 -11.89
CA CYS A 111 9.83 3.45 -10.80
C CYS A 111 9.66 1.92 -10.78
N PHE A 112 9.39 1.32 -11.93
CA PHE A 112 9.22 -0.11 -12.06
C PHE A 112 10.51 -0.88 -11.72
N ILE A 113 11.65 -0.46 -12.29
CA ILE A 113 12.96 -1.13 -12.12
C ILE A 113 13.40 -1.03 -10.66
N THR A 114 13.41 0.16 -10.07
CA THR A 114 13.91 0.36 -8.70
C THR A 114 13.05 -0.38 -7.67
N MET A 115 11.72 -0.41 -7.84
CA MET A 115 10.84 -1.16 -6.96
C MET A 115 11.12 -2.65 -7.02
N ASN A 116 11.14 -3.24 -8.21
CA ASN A 116 11.25 -4.69 -8.36
C ASN A 116 12.69 -5.19 -8.14
N LEU A 117 13.70 -4.46 -8.60
CA LEU A 117 15.10 -4.77 -8.32
C LEU A 117 15.40 -4.66 -6.83
N GLY A 118 14.95 -3.59 -6.19
CA GLY A 118 15.13 -3.39 -4.76
C GLY A 118 14.48 -4.51 -3.93
N ALA A 119 13.25 -4.89 -4.27
CA ALA A 119 12.55 -6.00 -3.63
C ALA A 119 13.26 -7.36 -3.87
N ALA A 120 13.78 -7.60 -5.08
CA ALA A 120 14.54 -8.81 -5.39
C ALA A 120 15.86 -8.87 -4.59
N LEU A 121 16.62 -7.78 -4.54
CA LEU A 121 17.87 -7.71 -3.76
C LEU A 121 17.61 -7.93 -2.28
N LEU A 122 16.55 -7.31 -1.72
CA LEU A 122 16.15 -7.54 -0.35
C LEU A 122 15.75 -9.00 -0.11
N THR A 123 15.03 -9.61 -1.04
CA THR A 123 14.66 -11.03 -0.94
C THR A 123 15.90 -11.93 -0.88
N VAL A 124 16.88 -11.73 -1.75
CA VAL A 124 18.14 -12.48 -1.73
C VAL A 124 18.87 -12.26 -0.41
N ALA A 125 18.98 -11.01 0.06
CA ALA A 125 19.64 -10.70 1.33
C ALA A 125 18.96 -11.40 2.52
N VAL A 126 17.63 -11.43 2.56
CA VAL A 126 16.87 -12.10 3.63
C VAL A 126 17.11 -13.62 3.59
N LEU A 127 17.14 -14.23 2.43
CA LEU A 127 17.51 -15.64 2.26
C LEU A 127 18.96 -15.93 2.67
N MET A 128 19.85 -14.93 2.57
CA MET A 128 21.22 -15.00 3.08
C MET A 128 21.34 -14.71 4.59
N GLY A 129 20.22 -14.46 5.27
CA GLY A 129 20.18 -14.26 6.73
C GLY A 129 19.84 -12.83 7.20
N PHE A 130 19.55 -11.88 6.30
CA PHE A 130 19.18 -10.49 6.66
C PHE A 130 17.73 -10.42 7.16
N LYS A 131 17.48 -10.90 8.37
CA LYS A 131 16.14 -11.08 8.97
C LYS A 131 15.76 -9.85 9.79
N VAL A 132 15.40 -8.75 9.16
CA VAL A 132 15.15 -7.44 9.84
C VAL A 132 13.72 -7.25 10.34
N SER A 133 12.82 -8.23 10.16
CA SER A 133 11.43 -8.21 10.68
C SER A 133 10.62 -6.98 10.25
N LEU A 134 10.88 -6.40 9.07
CA LEU A 134 10.18 -5.24 8.48
C LEU A 134 10.37 -3.89 9.17
N ILE A 135 10.50 -3.83 10.48
CA ILE A 135 10.63 -2.55 11.18
C ILE A 135 12.09 -2.38 11.56
N VAL A 136 12.78 -1.66 10.72
CA VAL A 136 14.09 -1.13 11.01
C VAL A 136 13.90 0.11 11.88
N MET A 137 13.62 -0.10 13.17
CA MET A 137 13.48 0.99 14.16
C MET A 137 14.83 1.50 14.67
N PHE A 138 15.89 0.78 14.35
CA PHE A 138 17.26 1.13 14.73
C PHE A 138 18.10 1.23 13.46
N PRO A 139 19.14 2.07 13.44
CA PRO A 139 20.09 2.08 12.33
C PRO A 139 20.62 0.67 12.14
N LEU A 140 20.73 0.25 10.87
CA LEU A 140 21.33 -1.04 10.58
C LEU A 140 22.78 -1.04 11.09
N PRO A 141 23.25 -2.18 11.65
CA PRO A 141 24.61 -2.28 12.09
C PRO A 141 25.55 -2.13 10.89
N LEU A 142 26.27 -1.02 10.85
CA LEU A 142 27.17 -0.65 9.75
C LEU A 142 28.64 -0.85 10.10
N VAL A 143 28.94 -1.14 11.36
CA VAL A 143 30.31 -1.32 11.86
C VAL A 143 30.47 -2.78 12.27
N GLY A 144 31.58 -3.41 11.89
CA GLY A 144 31.81 -4.84 12.01
C GLY A 144 31.32 -5.52 13.29
N ALA A 145 31.65 -4.97 14.48
CA ALA A 145 31.19 -5.50 15.77
C ALA A 145 29.67 -5.35 15.99
N GLN A 146 29.01 -4.45 15.30
CA GLN A 146 27.57 -4.20 15.41
C GLN A 146 26.75 -4.99 14.39
N MET A 147 27.36 -5.60 13.39
CA MET A 147 26.68 -6.41 12.39
C MET A 147 26.24 -7.78 12.93
N GLY A 148 26.72 -8.16 14.12
CA GLY A 148 26.39 -9.45 14.71
C GLY A 148 26.76 -10.62 13.81
N ILE A 149 25.78 -11.48 13.51
CA ILE A 149 25.96 -12.65 12.64
C ILE A 149 25.86 -12.33 11.13
N TRP A 150 25.53 -11.10 10.76
CA TRP A 150 25.36 -10.75 9.34
C TRP A 150 26.71 -10.51 8.66
N SER A 151 26.90 -11.08 7.49
CA SER A 151 28.07 -10.76 6.68
C SER A 151 27.93 -9.37 6.05
N MET A 152 29.07 -8.71 5.78
CA MET A 152 29.09 -7.42 5.09
C MET A 152 28.32 -7.47 3.77
N ASN A 153 28.51 -8.50 2.97
CA ASN A 153 27.83 -8.67 1.68
C ASN A 153 26.30 -8.74 1.84
N THR A 154 25.81 -9.44 2.88
CA THR A 154 24.39 -9.54 3.20
C THR A 154 23.82 -8.18 3.58
N VAL A 155 24.54 -7.40 4.41
CA VAL A 155 24.13 -6.06 4.82
C VAL A 155 24.11 -5.11 3.62
N ILE A 156 25.15 -5.10 2.79
CA ILE A 156 25.23 -4.28 1.58
C ILE A 156 24.03 -4.58 0.66
N LEU A 157 23.78 -5.86 0.40
CA LEU A 157 22.71 -6.28 -0.50
C LEU A 157 21.33 -5.89 0.04
N GLY A 158 21.07 -6.16 1.31
CA GLY A 158 19.79 -5.86 1.97
C GLY A 158 19.53 -4.35 2.07
N PHE A 159 20.55 -3.60 2.47
CA PHE A 159 20.42 -2.14 2.59
C PHE A 159 20.25 -1.47 1.23
N THR A 160 20.97 -1.93 0.21
CA THR A 160 20.79 -1.44 -1.17
C THR A 160 19.38 -1.76 -1.68
N GLY A 161 18.88 -2.96 -1.40
CA GLY A 161 17.51 -3.35 -1.76
C GLY A 161 16.45 -2.43 -1.12
N ILE A 162 16.55 -2.20 0.20
CA ILE A 162 15.68 -1.27 0.93
C ILE A 162 15.78 0.14 0.34
N TYR A 163 16.99 0.62 0.11
CA TYR A 163 17.22 1.98 -0.41
C TYR A 163 16.58 2.18 -1.79
N LEU A 164 16.67 1.20 -2.70
CA LEU A 164 16.05 1.29 -4.02
C LEU A 164 14.51 1.34 -3.92
N VAL A 165 13.91 0.53 -3.05
CA VAL A 165 12.45 0.57 -2.80
C VAL A 165 12.05 1.94 -2.27
N LEU A 166 12.77 2.46 -1.27
CA LEU A 166 12.50 3.78 -0.68
C LEU A 166 12.72 4.91 -1.70
N ALA A 167 13.76 4.83 -2.53
CA ALA A 167 13.99 5.81 -3.60
C ALA A 167 12.84 5.84 -4.61
N CYS A 168 12.28 4.67 -4.96
CA CYS A 168 11.07 4.62 -5.78
C CYS A 168 9.91 5.36 -5.12
N MET A 169 9.65 5.10 -3.85
CA MET A 169 8.50 5.65 -3.13
C MET A 169 8.64 7.13 -2.79
N ILE A 170 9.85 7.58 -2.45
CA ILE A 170 10.10 8.94 -1.94
C ILE A 170 10.46 9.92 -3.06
N LEU A 171 11.11 9.48 -4.11
CA LEU A 171 11.60 10.36 -5.17
C LEU A 171 10.90 10.11 -6.49
N LEU A 172 10.97 8.90 -7.03
CA LEU A 172 10.55 8.64 -8.40
C LEU A 172 9.02 8.71 -8.57
N TYR A 173 8.25 8.09 -7.68
CA TYR A 173 6.80 8.17 -7.72
C TYR A 173 6.28 9.60 -7.49
N PRO A 174 6.74 10.36 -6.46
CA PRO A 174 6.34 11.75 -6.31
C PRO A 174 6.70 12.62 -7.51
N LEU A 175 7.90 12.47 -8.07
CA LEU A 175 8.30 13.21 -9.28
C LEU A 175 7.41 12.86 -10.47
N LEU A 176 7.05 11.58 -10.64
CA LEU A 176 6.14 11.15 -11.70
C LEU A 176 4.74 11.72 -11.48
N GLY A 177 4.17 11.57 -10.29
CA GLY A 177 2.84 12.10 -9.93
C GLY A 177 2.75 13.61 -10.09
N LEU A 178 3.71 14.36 -9.53
CA LEU A 178 3.76 15.82 -9.63
C LEU A 178 4.01 16.28 -11.07
N SER A 179 4.85 15.56 -11.84
CA SER A 179 5.08 15.91 -13.26
C SER A 179 3.80 15.82 -14.09
N MET A 180 2.91 14.89 -13.78
CA MET A 180 1.63 14.75 -14.48
C MET A 180 0.70 15.93 -14.20
N LEU A 181 0.75 16.52 -13.01
CA LEU A 181 -0.05 17.66 -12.63
C LEU A 181 0.48 18.97 -13.21
N PHE A 182 1.79 19.21 -13.08
CA PHE A 182 2.39 20.50 -13.48
C PHE A 182 2.72 20.58 -14.96
N PHE A 183 3.06 19.48 -15.61
CA PHE A 183 3.54 19.46 -16.99
C PHE A 183 2.61 18.73 -17.97
N GLY A 184 1.46 18.24 -17.53
CA GLY A 184 0.45 17.61 -18.38
C GLY A 184 -0.18 18.65 -19.33
N LYS A 185 -0.32 18.32 -20.63
CA LYS A 185 -1.14 19.12 -21.54
C LYS A 185 -2.61 18.91 -21.20
N LYS A 186 -3.37 20.00 -21.05
CA LYS A 186 -4.83 19.94 -20.92
C LYS A 186 -5.40 19.30 -22.18
N ARG A 187 -6.17 18.24 -22.03
CA ARG A 187 -6.95 17.69 -23.13
C ARG A 187 -8.23 18.50 -23.24
N GLN A 188 -8.39 19.26 -24.33
CA GLN A 188 -9.51 20.21 -24.51
C GLN A 188 -10.90 19.55 -24.58
N ASP A 189 -10.94 18.24 -24.83
CA ASP A 189 -12.14 17.45 -25.01
C ASP A 189 -12.62 16.72 -23.74
N LEU A 190 -11.87 16.76 -22.65
CA LEU A 190 -12.28 16.18 -21.37
C LEU A 190 -12.78 17.28 -20.42
N VAL A 191 -14.06 17.25 -20.10
CA VAL A 191 -14.74 18.11 -19.10
C VAL A 191 -14.04 18.11 -17.73
N LEU A 192 -13.18 17.13 -17.46
CA LEU A 192 -12.37 16.98 -16.26
C LEU A 192 -11.08 17.81 -16.24
N SER A 193 -10.63 18.34 -17.40
CA SER A 193 -9.33 19.03 -17.53
C SER A 193 -9.26 20.37 -16.81
N GLU A 194 -10.39 21.02 -16.56
CA GLU A 194 -10.45 22.29 -15.82
C GLU A 194 -10.46 22.13 -14.30
N ARG A 195 -10.56 20.87 -13.79
CA ARG A 195 -10.79 20.56 -12.38
C ARG A 195 -9.69 19.73 -11.73
N SER A 196 -8.51 19.58 -12.33
CA SER A 196 -7.52 18.60 -11.85
C SER A 196 -7.14 18.72 -10.36
N LEU A 197 -6.98 19.92 -9.82
CA LEU A 197 -6.73 20.15 -8.39
C LEU A 197 -8.01 20.31 -7.55
N ASN A 198 -9.15 20.52 -8.17
CA ASN A 198 -10.45 20.59 -7.51
C ASN A 198 -11.17 19.24 -7.50
N ASP A 199 -10.72 18.28 -8.31
CA ASP A 199 -11.21 16.90 -8.27
C ASP A 199 -10.62 16.18 -7.05
N PRO A 200 -11.44 15.69 -6.11
CA PRO A 200 -10.94 15.09 -4.87
C PRO A 200 -10.06 13.85 -5.13
N GLY A 201 -10.33 13.11 -6.18
CA GLY A 201 -9.52 11.95 -6.55
C GLY A 201 -8.12 12.34 -7.04
N MET A 202 -7.98 13.43 -7.78
CA MET A 202 -6.67 13.95 -8.20
C MET A 202 -5.95 14.62 -7.05
N LEU A 203 -6.66 15.39 -6.23
CA LEU A 203 -6.10 16.05 -5.06
C LEU A 203 -5.49 15.03 -4.09
N GLY A 204 -6.20 13.94 -3.77
CA GLY A 204 -5.70 12.90 -2.88
C GLY A 204 -4.40 12.26 -3.37
N MET A 205 -4.30 11.95 -4.68
CA MET A 205 -3.05 11.44 -5.28
C MET A 205 -1.91 12.47 -5.24
N THR A 206 -2.22 13.74 -5.45
CA THR A 206 -1.23 14.83 -5.37
C THR A 206 -0.70 15.02 -3.97
N LEU A 207 -1.61 15.07 -2.98
CA LEU A 207 -1.24 15.22 -1.57
C LEU A 207 -0.44 14.02 -1.08
N SER A 208 -0.78 12.80 -1.52
CA SER A 208 0.00 11.60 -1.19
C SER A 208 1.43 11.67 -1.72
N ALA A 209 1.60 12.09 -2.98
CA ALA A 209 2.91 12.27 -3.59
C ALA A 209 3.73 13.35 -2.85
N LEU A 210 3.10 14.47 -2.51
CA LEU A 210 3.73 15.55 -1.75
C LEU A 210 4.13 15.10 -0.33
N THR A 211 3.25 14.35 0.35
CA THR A 211 3.53 13.79 1.69
C THR A 211 4.75 12.88 1.66
N LEU A 212 4.81 11.94 0.69
CA LEU A 212 5.95 11.03 0.55
C LEU A 212 7.25 11.77 0.27
N LEU A 213 7.21 12.80 -0.58
CA LEU A 213 8.39 13.59 -0.90
C LEU A 213 8.90 14.34 0.35
N ILE A 214 8.03 15.10 1.01
CA ILE A 214 8.43 15.94 2.16
C ILE A 214 8.87 15.07 3.34
N ALA A 215 8.08 14.06 3.70
CA ALA A 215 8.38 13.21 4.85
C ALA A 215 9.55 12.25 4.59
N GLY A 216 9.78 11.87 3.34
CA GLY A 216 10.83 10.93 2.97
C GLY A 216 12.21 11.56 2.74
N LEU A 217 12.29 12.85 2.39
CA LEU A 217 13.58 13.50 2.11
C LEU A 217 14.61 13.34 3.24
N PRO A 218 14.27 13.50 4.53
CA PRO A 218 15.21 13.25 5.62
C PRO A 218 15.76 11.80 5.63
N LEU A 219 14.89 10.83 5.33
CA LEU A 219 15.30 9.43 5.26
C LEU A 219 16.21 9.13 4.06
N VAL A 220 15.99 9.79 2.93
CA VAL A 220 16.90 9.72 1.77
C VAL A 220 18.28 10.24 2.14
N VAL A 221 18.36 11.36 2.84
CA VAL A 221 19.65 11.94 3.29
C VAL A 221 20.37 10.98 4.23
N VAL A 222 19.71 10.49 5.28
CA VAL A 222 20.24 9.50 6.22
C VAL A 222 20.64 8.21 5.48
N GLY A 223 19.75 7.65 4.68
CA GLY A 223 20.00 6.41 3.93
C GLY A 223 21.15 6.53 2.95
N THR A 224 21.25 7.66 2.23
CA THR A 224 22.40 7.93 1.34
C THR A 224 23.71 8.02 2.10
N THR A 225 23.75 8.74 3.22
CA THR A 225 24.94 8.85 4.07
C THR A 225 25.39 7.47 4.55
N LEU A 226 24.48 6.66 5.06
CA LEU A 226 24.78 5.31 5.53
C LEU A 226 25.23 4.40 4.38
N LEU A 227 24.61 4.50 3.20
CA LEU A 227 24.97 3.72 2.03
C LEU A 227 26.38 4.06 1.51
N LEU A 228 26.71 5.35 1.43
CA LEU A 228 28.05 5.80 1.03
C LEU A 228 29.13 5.31 2.01
N ALA A 229 28.86 5.33 3.31
CA ALA A 229 29.76 4.78 4.31
C ALA A 229 29.91 3.25 4.20
N LEU A 230 28.80 2.56 3.97
CA LEU A 230 28.77 1.10 3.79
C LEU A 230 29.60 0.64 2.57
N TYR A 231 29.56 1.42 1.48
CA TYR A 231 30.39 1.17 0.29
C TYR A 231 31.82 1.72 0.39
N GLY A 232 32.21 2.33 1.53
CA GLY A 232 33.54 2.88 1.75
C GLY A 232 33.84 4.16 0.95
N VAL A 233 32.81 4.83 0.40
CA VAL A 233 32.94 6.11 -0.32
C VAL A 233 33.26 7.25 0.64
N ILE A 234 32.68 7.22 1.84
CA ILE A 234 32.99 8.13 2.94
C ILE A 234 33.43 7.35 4.18
N PRO A 235 34.24 7.94 5.07
CA PRO A 235 34.59 7.30 6.34
C PRO A 235 33.34 7.08 7.22
N MET A 236 33.30 5.99 7.99
CA MET A 236 32.24 5.71 8.97
C MET A 236 32.04 6.83 9.99
N SER A 237 33.12 7.55 10.38
CA SER A 237 33.04 8.69 11.27
C SER A 237 32.16 9.82 10.74
N MET A 238 32.07 10.00 9.41
CA MET A 238 31.20 10.99 8.79
C MET A 238 29.72 10.55 8.78
N ALA A 239 29.45 9.25 8.91
CA ALA A 239 28.10 8.69 8.98
C ALA A 239 27.60 8.49 10.43
N ALA A 240 28.42 8.76 11.43
CA ALA A 240 28.09 8.49 12.83
C ALA A 240 26.80 9.16 13.29
N TRP A 241 26.53 10.39 12.86
CA TRP A 241 25.28 11.10 13.16
C TRP A 241 24.04 10.42 12.58
N ALA A 242 24.16 9.84 11.38
CA ALA A 242 23.07 9.13 10.69
C ALA A 242 22.81 7.75 11.31
N ALA A 243 23.82 7.17 11.97
CA ALA A 243 23.74 5.91 12.69
C ALA A 243 23.36 6.09 14.17
N GLU A 244 23.20 7.33 14.65
CA GLU A 244 22.77 7.61 16.00
C GLU A 244 21.31 7.13 16.18
N PRO A 245 21.00 6.24 17.18
CA PRO A 245 19.70 5.57 17.26
C PRO A 245 18.50 6.52 17.35
N VAL A 246 18.58 7.61 18.11
CA VAL A 246 17.47 8.56 18.30
C VAL A 246 17.23 9.34 17.01
N VAL A 247 18.28 9.84 16.36
CA VAL A 247 18.18 10.55 15.07
C VAL A 247 17.56 9.65 14.03
N PHE A 248 18.07 8.41 13.92
CA PHE A 248 17.54 7.44 12.96
C PHE A 248 16.06 7.12 13.20
N GLN A 249 15.65 6.90 14.45
CA GLN A 249 14.27 6.62 14.80
C GLN A 249 13.33 7.77 14.43
N TYR A 250 13.69 9.02 14.76
CA TYR A 250 12.89 10.19 14.38
C TYR A 250 12.74 10.30 12.86
N VAL A 251 13.83 10.21 12.13
CA VAL A 251 13.82 10.27 10.66
C VAL A 251 13.03 9.11 10.05
N PHE A 252 13.21 7.91 10.60
CA PHE A 252 12.45 6.74 10.15
C PHE A 252 10.95 6.91 10.37
N PHE A 253 10.51 7.37 11.55
CA PHE A 253 9.07 7.53 11.84
C PHE A 253 8.45 8.74 11.15
N ILE A 254 9.20 9.82 10.89
CA ILE A 254 8.72 10.88 10.00
C ILE A 254 8.27 10.26 8.67
N PHE A 255 9.06 9.37 8.09
CA PHE A 255 8.69 8.70 6.84
C PHE A 255 7.64 7.61 7.05
N ALA A 256 7.88 6.65 7.95
CA ALA A 256 7.07 5.44 8.06
C ALA A 256 5.62 5.74 8.47
N HIS A 257 5.40 6.68 9.39
CA HIS A 257 4.07 7.14 9.75
C HIS A 257 3.39 7.87 8.59
N ASN A 258 4.11 8.84 7.99
CA ASN A 258 3.56 9.59 6.87
C ASN A 258 3.41 8.76 5.59
N LEU A 259 4.09 7.63 5.45
CA LEU A 259 3.79 6.64 4.41
C LEU A 259 2.37 6.09 4.57
N MET A 260 1.98 5.70 5.78
CA MET A 260 0.62 5.21 6.04
C MET A 260 -0.42 6.28 5.75
N GLU A 261 -0.14 7.53 6.09
CA GLU A 261 -1.01 8.66 5.80
C GLU A 261 -1.08 9.00 4.29
N ALA A 262 0.04 8.90 3.59
CA ALA A 262 0.03 9.03 2.13
C ALA A 262 -0.83 7.93 1.48
N MET A 263 -0.77 6.71 2.01
CA MET A 263 -1.62 5.61 1.58
C MET A 263 -3.10 5.88 1.93
N ALA A 264 -3.40 6.52 3.06
CA ALA A 264 -4.74 6.99 3.42
C ALA A 264 -5.30 8.02 2.42
N LEU A 265 -4.48 8.95 2.00
CA LEU A 265 -4.83 9.92 0.94
C LEU A 265 -5.09 9.21 -0.40
N MET A 266 -4.30 8.18 -0.75
CA MET A 266 -4.54 7.36 -1.94
C MET A 266 -5.86 6.59 -1.86
N VAL A 267 -6.17 6.00 -0.71
CA VAL A 267 -7.44 5.28 -0.46
C VAL A 267 -8.64 6.21 -0.60
N SER A 268 -8.56 7.41 0.00
CA SER A 268 -9.60 8.43 -0.14
C SER A 268 -9.74 8.89 -1.59
N SER A 269 -8.61 9.06 -2.29
CA SER A 269 -8.58 9.34 -3.74
C SER A 269 -9.32 8.26 -4.54
N ALA A 270 -9.04 6.98 -4.25
CA ALA A 270 -9.70 5.85 -4.92
C ALA A 270 -11.21 5.87 -4.70
N MET A 271 -11.66 6.13 -3.47
CA MET A 271 -13.08 6.24 -3.13
C MET A 271 -13.75 7.38 -3.89
N TYR A 272 -13.22 8.59 -3.79
CA TYR A 272 -13.81 9.77 -4.44
C TYR A 272 -13.80 9.71 -5.96
N ALA A 273 -12.83 9.00 -6.53
CA ALA A 273 -12.75 8.79 -7.96
C ALA A 273 -13.71 7.73 -8.47
N THR A 274 -13.97 6.69 -7.69
CA THR A 274 -14.69 5.50 -8.14
C THR A 274 -16.17 5.55 -7.80
N LEU A 275 -16.54 6.05 -6.62
CA LEU A 275 -17.93 6.11 -6.17
C LEU A 275 -18.86 6.82 -7.17
N PRO A 276 -18.50 8.00 -7.73
CA PRO A 276 -19.37 8.69 -8.69
C PRO A 276 -19.69 7.90 -9.96
N LEU A 277 -18.84 6.96 -10.33
CA LEU A 277 -19.02 6.13 -11.54
C LEU A 277 -20.12 5.07 -11.36
N TYR A 278 -20.48 4.77 -10.10
CA TYR A 278 -21.44 3.71 -9.74
C TYR A 278 -22.73 4.25 -9.13
N LEU A 279 -23.00 5.55 -9.22
CA LEU A 279 -24.26 6.12 -8.75
C LEU A 279 -25.43 5.67 -9.61
N ALA A 280 -26.55 5.35 -8.97
CA ALA A 280 -27.72 4.76 -9.65
C ALA A 280 -28.42 5.75 -10.58
N ASP A 281 -28.41 7.04 -10.25
CA ASP A 281 -29.02 8.11 -11.03
C ASP A 281 -28.13 8.62 -12.18
N GLY A 282 -26.89 8.15 -12.26
CA GLY A 282 -25.95 8.50 -13.33
C GLY A 282 -25.37 9.92 -13.25
N THR A 283 -25.56 10.65 -12.15
CA THR A 283 -25.08 12.04 -11.98
C THR A 283 -23.57 12.18 -12.00
N ARG A 284 -22.83 11.14 -11.61
CA ARG A 284 -21.36 11.11 -11.50
C ARG A 284 -20.76 12.22 -10.63
N LYS A 285 -21.47 12.64 -9.57
CA LYS A 285 -21.06 13.70 -8.67
C LYS A 285 -21.07 13.22 -7.22
N LEU A 286 -20.09 13.65 -6.44
CA LEU A 286 -20.15 13.53 -4.99
C LEU A 286 -21.19 14.49 -4.41
N PHE A 287 -21.66 14.20 -3.21
CA PHE A 287 -22.49 15.13 -2.42
C PHE A 287 -21.84 16.52 -2.35
N SER A 288 -20.53 16.57 -2.10
CA SER A 288 -19.77 17.82 -2.09
C SER A 288 -18.28 17.58 -2.33
N ASP A 289 -17.77 17.97 -3.49
CA ASP A 289 -16.32 17.98 -3.79
C ASP A 289 -15.56 18.89 -2.79
N LYS A 290 -16.19 19.99 -2.35
CA LYS A 290 -15.59 20.90 -1.39
C LYS A 290 -15.34 20.22 -0.03
N LEU A 291 -16.32 19.46 0.47
CA LEU A 291 -16.14 18.70 1.72
C LEU A 291 -15.09 17.59 1.56
N ALA A 292 -15.10 16.87 0.45
CA ALA A 292 -14.10 15.86 0.15
C ALA A 292 -12.68 16.46 0.13
N ASN A 293 -12.49 17.59 -0.55
CA ASN A 293 -11.22 18.30 -0.59
C ASN A 293 -10.81 18.84 0.79
N THR A 294 -11.75 19.35 1.58
CA THR A 294 -11.49 19.81 2.95
C THR A 294 -11.02 18.64 3.83
N ALA A 295 -11.64 17.46 3.70
CA ALA A 295 -11.22 16.26 4.42
C ALA A 295 -9.76 15.88 4.09
N LEU A 296 -9.39 15.90 2.82
CA LEU A 296 -8.03 15.57 2.38
C LEU A 296 -6.99 16.57 2.92
N TRP A 297 -7.30 17.87 2.94
CA TRP A 297 -6.39 18.87 3.50
C TRP A 297 -6.26 18.74 5.03
N ILE A 298 -7.36 18.44 5.74
CA ILE A 298 -7.30 18.18 7.19
C ILE A 298 -6.44 16.94 7.46
N LEU A 299 -6.66 15.85 6.72
CA LEU A 299 -5.83 14.64 6.84
C LEU A 299 -4.35 14.96 6.67
N LEU A 300 -3.96 15.67 5.61
CA LEU A 300 -2.57 16.06 5.40
C LEU A 300 -2.01 16.90 6.56
N LEU A 301 -2.70 17.98 6.93
CA LEU A 301 -2.19 18.95 7.92
C LEU A 301 -2.05 18.33 9.32
N THR A 302 -2.94 17.42 9.69
CA THR A 302 -2.88 16.74 10.98
C THR A 302 -1.91 15.57 11.01
N SER A 303 -1.71 14.88 9.87
CA SER A 303 -0.84 13.71 9.79
C SER A 303 0.66 14.05 9.88
N VAL A 304 1.09 15.18 9.34
CA VAL A 304 2.53 15.51 9.18
C VAL A 304 3.31 15.42 10.50
N THR A 305 2.72 15.79 11.63
CA THR A 305 3.38 15.75 12.94
C THR A 305 2.82 14.71 13.90
N SER A 306 1.79 13.97 13.50
CA SER A 306 1.17 12.93 14.33
C SER A 306 2.13 11.76 14.63
N PHE A 307 3.17 11.54 13.81
CA PHE A 307 4.21 10.52 14.04
C PHE A 307 4.85 10.60 15.43
N LEU A 308 4.81 11.76 16.10
CA LEU A 308 5.36 11.96 17.44
C LEU A 308 4.68 11.05 18.49
N HIS A 309 3.48 10.54 18.25
CA HIS A 309 2.85 9.57 19.14
C HIS A 309 3.59 8.21 19.21
N HIS A 310 4.42 7.86 18.22
CA HIS A 310 5.23 6.64 18.28
C HIS A 310 6.30 6.68 19.39
N PHE A 311 6.63 7.84 19.90
CA PHE A 311 7.66 8.04 20.94
C PHE A 311 7.07 8.21 22.34
N ILE A 312 5.76 7.99 22.55
CA ILE A 312 5.12 8.10 23.85
C ILE A 312 5.81 7.24 24.92
N THR A 313 6.27 6.05 24.52
CA THR A 313 6.97 5.10 25.40
C THR A 313 8.49 5.35 25.50
N SER A 314 9.01 6.33 24.78
CA SER A 314 10.45 6.62 24.69
C SER A 314 10.92 7.71 25.65
N TYR A 315 10.13 8.02 26.69
CA TYR A 315 10.53 8.97 27.71
C TYR A 315 11.79 8.47 28.48
N PRO A 316 12.81 9.30 28.78
CA PRO A 316 12.86 10.77 28.56
C PRO A 316 13.43 11.19 27.18
N ALA A 317 13.68 10.28 26.24
CA ALA A 317 14.26 10.63 24.95
C ALA A 317 13.36 11.60 24.13
N GLN A 318 12.03 11.52 24.32
CA GLN A 318 11.10 12.51 23.78
C GLN A 318 10.47 13.34 24.92
N PRO A 319 10.47 14.69 24.85
CA PRO A 319 9.71 15.52 25.78
C PRO A 319 8.21 15.20 25.75
N ALA A 320 7.58 15.15 26.93
CA ALA A 320 6.16 14.80 27.06
C ALA A 320 5.23 15.71 26.21
N ALA A 321 5.57 16.99 26.06
CA ALA A 321 4.82 17.93 25.24
C ALA A 321 4.72 17.49 23.77
N LEU A 322 5.79 16.92 23.21
CA LEU A 322 5.79 16.41 21.84
C LEU A 322 4.94 15.13 21.70
N SER A 323 4.94 14.26 22.71
CA SER A 323 4.06 13.10 22.74
C SER A 323 2.60 13.48 22.79
N TYR A 324 2.23 14.46 23.62
CA TYR A 324 0.86 14.99 23.64
C TYR A 324 0.48 15.70 22.35
N TRP A 325 1.40 16.45 21.74
CA TRP A 325 1.18 17.04 20.43
C TRP A 325 0.88 16.00 19.38
N GLY A 326 1.69 14.92 19.29
CA GLY A 326 1.45 13.80 18.39
C GLY A 326 0.07 13.16 18.62
N ASN A 327 -0.34 13.02 19.89
CA ASN A 327 -1.66 12.50 20.24
C ASN A 327 -2.80 13.43 19.74
N ILE A 328 -2.70 14.73 19.98
CA ILE A 328 -3.70 15.71 19.52
C ILE A 328 -3.81 15.69 18.00
N MET A 329 -2.68 15.65 17.29
CA MET A 329 -2.68 15.59 15.82
C MET A 329 -3.29 14.30 15.29
N SER A 330 -3.05 13.16 15.93
CA SER A 330 -3.70 11.89 15.57
C SER A 330 -5.22 11.93 15.73
N TRP A 331 -5.73 12.61 16.74
CA TRP A 331 -7.18 12.85 16.89
C TRP A 331 -7.69 13.81 15.82
N GLY A 332 -6.88 14.77 15.39
CA GLY A 332 -7.18 15.68 14.28
C GLY A 332 -7.42 14.95 12.96
N THR A 333 -6.70 13.84 12.69
CA THR A 333 -6.96 13.02 11.49
C THR A 333 -8.37 12.42 11.51
N GLY A 334 -8.90 12.10 12.68
CA GLY A 334 -10.28 11.63 12.87
C GLY A 334 -11.33 12.63 12.37
N ILE A 335 -11.08 13.95 12.43
CA ILE A 335 -11.98 14.98 11.89
C ILE A 335 -12.04 14.85 10.36
N GLY A 336 -10.90 14.76 9.68
CA GLY A 336 -10.84 14.56 8.25
C GLY A 336 -11.53 13.26 7.82
N ALA A 337 -11.31 12.17 8.56
CA ALA A 337 -11.99 10.90 8.35
C ALA A 337 -13.50 11.00 8.51
N ALA A 338 -14.01 11.67 9.56
CA ALA A 338 -15.44 11.87 9.79
C ALA A 338 -16.11 12.65 8.64
N ILE A 339 -15.48 13.72 8.15
CA ILE A 339 -15.98 14.48 6.98
C ILE A 339 -15.98 13.59 5.73
N SER A 340 -14.97 12.76 5.54
CA SER A 340 -14.90 11.80 4.43
C SER A 340 -16.04 10.78 4.51
N ILE A 341 -16.28 10.20 5.70
CA ILE A 341 -17.37 9.26 5.96
C ILE A 341 -18.72 9.89 5.65
N PHE A 342 -18.95 11.08 6.17
CA PHE A 342 -20.18 11.82 5.89
C PHE A 342 -20.37 12.05 4.39
N THR A 343 -19.34 12.53 3.68
CA THR A 343 -19.42 12.83 2.26
C THR A 343 -19.77 11.59 1.43
N VAL A 344 -19.15 10.44 1.74
CA VAL A 344 -19.42 9.17 1.04
C VAL A 344 -20.85 8.69 1.32
N LEU A 345 -21.27 8.65 2.58
CA LEU A 345 -22.61 8.20 2.96
C LEU A 345 -23.70 9.12 2.40
N ALA A 346 -23.52 10.44 2.46
CA ALA A 346 -24.44 11.42 1.89
C ALA A 346 -24.54 11.27 0.37
N THR A 347 -23.43 10.98 -0.32
CA THR A 347 -23.42 10.70 -1.76
C THR A 347 -24.29 9.48 -2.10
N ILE A 348 -24.08 8.37 -1.38
CA ILE A 348 -24.84 7.13 -1.61
C ILE A 348 -26.32 7.33 -1.27
N TRP A 349 -26.60 8.05 -0.17
CA TRP A 349 -27.96 8.34 0.26
C TRP A 349 -28.74 9.15 -0.78
N GLN A 350 -28.09 10.18 -1.33
CA GLN A 350 -28.72 11.10 -2.28
C GLN A 350 -28.94 10.48 -3.67
N HIS A 351 -27.99 9.67 -4.13
CA HIS A 351 -27.93 9.23 -5.55
C HIS A 351 -28.18 7.74 -5.76
N GLY A 352 -28.24 6.96 -4.67
CA GLY A 352 -28.28 5.50 -4.74
C GLY A 352 -26.97 4.89 -5.28
N LEU A 353 -26.87 3.57 -5.26
CA LEU A 353 -25.68 2.84 -5.68
C LEU A 353 -26.03 1.67 -6.59
N ARG A 354 -25.32 1.49 -7.70
CA ARG A 354 -25.31 0.27 -8.50
C ARG A 354 -24.31 -0.71 -7.89
N ALA A 355 -24.82 -1.76 -7.26
CA ALA A 355 -24.00 -2.74 -6.56
C ALA A 355 -23.29 -3.68 -7.53
N GLU A 356 -22.05 -3.37 -7.90
CA GLU A 356 -21.17 -4.21 -8.72
C GLU A 356 -19.94 -4.64 -7.89
N PRO A 357 -19.27 -5.77 -8.17
CA PRO A 357 -18.16 -6.28 -7.37
C PRO A 357 -17.05 -5.25 -7.12
N GLY A 358 -16.73 -4.45 -8.12
CA GLY A 358 -15.68 -3.41 -8.02
C GLY A 358 -15.99 -2.37 -6.95
N ILE A 359 -17.19 -1.76 -7.00
CA ILE A 359 -17.56 -0.72 -6.02
C ILE A 359 -17.82 -1.33 -4.64
N ILE A 360 -18.34 -2.54 -4.54
CA ILE A 360 -18.53 -3.23 -3.26
C ILE A 360 -17.16 -3.50 -2.61
N ALA A 361 -16.14 -3.93 -3.40
CA ALA A 361 -14.77 -4.06 -2.90
C ALA A 361 -14.21 -2.73 -2.37
N VAL A 362 -14.43 -1.62 -3.10
CA VAL A 362 -14.00 -0.28 -2.68
C VAL A 362 -14.67 0.11 -1.36
N LEU A 363 -15.99 -0.07 -1.21
CA LEU A 363 -16.72 0.27 0.00
C LEU A 363 -16.34 -0.59 1.21
N LEU A 364 -16.14 -1.89 1.01
CA LEU A 364 -15.71 -2.80 2.08
C LEU A 364 -14.26 -2.57 2.48
N GLY A 365 -13.38 -2.28 1.53
CA GLY A 365 -12.02 -1.85 1.84
C GLY A 365 -12.02 -0.53 2.62
N TRP A 366 -12.90 0.40 2.26
CA TRP A 366 -13.06 1.64 3.02
C TRP A 366 -13.63 1.41 4.43
N ALA A 367 -14.52 0.43 4.63
CA ALA A 367 -14.97 0.03 5.96
C ALA A 367 -13.83 -0.57 6.80
N LEU A 368 -12.92 -1.38 6.18
CA LEU A 368 -11.69 -1.81 6.84
C LEU A 368 -10.80 -0.62 7.21
N TYR A 369 -10.69 0.37 6.35
CA TYR A 369 -9.93 1.58 6.63
C TYR A 369 -10.52 2.40 7.80
N ILE A 370 -11.85 2.43 7.95
CA ILE A 370 -12.50 3.03 9.13
C ILE A 370 -12.16 2.26 10.41
N LEU A 371 -12.15 0.91 10.35
CA LEU A 371 -11.72 0.07 11.46
C LEU A 371 -10.26 0.34 11.83
N ASP A 372 -9.42 0.52 10.81
CA ASP A 372 -8.02 0.92 11.00
C ASP A 372 -7.90 2.26 11.73
N GLY A 373 -8.57 3.29 11.25
CA GLY A 373 -8.57 4.62 11.88
C GLY A 373 -9.03 4.58 13.33
N ALA A 374 -10.06 3.78 13.66
CA ALA A 374 -10.50 3.57 15.03
C ALA A 374 -9.40 2.91 15.88
N SER A 375 -8.73 1.89 15.37
CA SER A 375 -7.63 1.20 16.06
C SER A 375 -6.40 2.11 16.23
N ALA A 376 -6.13 3.00 15.27
CA ALA A 376 -5.06 3.99 15.31
C ALA A 376 -5.29 5.02 16.42
N ILE A 377 -6.53 5.56 16.54
CA ILE A 377 -6.90 6.52 17.60
C ILE A 377 -6.68 5.89 18.98
N VAL A 378 -7.07 4.63 19.17
CA VAL A 378 -6.81 3.91 20.42
C VAL A 378 -5.31 3.84 20.70
N THR A 379 -4.49 3.42 19.73
CA THR A 379 -3.05 3.25 19.92
C THR A 379 -2.31 4.58 20.07
N SER A 380 -2.81 5.67 19.49
CA SER A 380 -2.21 6.99 19.64
C SER A 380 -2.47 7.63 21.00
N ASN A 381 -3.44 7.12 21.76
CA ASN A 381 -3.71 7.58 23.12
C ASN A 381 -2.59 7.20 24.07
N VAL A 382 -2.07 8.18 24.85
CA VAL A 382 -0.93 7.97 25.74
C VAL A 382 -1.12 6.79 26.70
N ALA A 383 -2.31 6.64 27.31
CA ALA A 383 -2.57 5.57 28.26
C ALA A 383 -2.60 4.19 27.61
N TRP A 384 -3.23 4.06 26.44
CA TRP A 384 -3.33 2.79 25.71
C TRP A 384 -2.05 2.40 24.98
N ALA A 385 -1.25 3.39 24.54
CA ALA A 385 0.02 3.12 23.87
C ALA A 385 0.96 2.29 24.74
N TYR A 386 1.01 2.54 26.04
CA TYR A 386 1.88 1.78 26.97
C TYR A 386 1.56 0.29 27.01
N VAL A 387 0.30 -0.10 26.86
CA VAL A 387 -0.12 -1.52 26.97
C VAL A 387 -0.23 -2.20 25.61
N LEU A 388 -0.53 -1.46 24.53
CA LEU A 388 -0.83 -2.03 23.22
C LEU A 388 0.36 -2.01 22.24
N HIS A 389 1.35 -1.13 22.43
CA HIS A 389 2.41 -0.88 21.43
C HIS A 389 3.24 -2.13 21.08
N GLY A 390 3.53 -2.99 22.06
CA GLY A 390 4.29 -4.24 21.88
C GLY A 390 3.47 -5.44 21.45
N THR A 391 2.14 -5.32 21.35
CA THR A 391 1.22 -6.44 21.14
C THR A 391 0.79 -6.61 19.68
N MET A 392 0.03 -7.69 19.42
CA MET A 392 -0.59 -7.96 18.11
C MET A 392 -1.59 -6.87 17.68
N TRP A 393 -2.04 -5.99 18.59
CA TRP A 393 -2.84 -4.81 18.24
C TRP A 393 -2.14 -3.97 17.18
N GLN A 394 -0.85 -3.69 17.37
CA GLN A 394 -0.08 -2.89 16.41
C GLN A 394 0.09 -3.60 15.05
N SER A 395 0.24 -4.92 15.06
CA SER A 395 0.27 -5.71 13.82
C SER A 395 -1.09 -5.72 13.14
N GLY A 396 -2.17 -5.86 13.92
CA GLY A 396 -3.55 -5.81 13.43
C GLY A 396 -3.88 -4.46 12.81
N HIS A 397 -3.54 -3.35 13.46
CA HIS A 397 -3.67 -2.01 12.94
C HIS A 397 -2.97 -1.86 11.58
N THR A 398 -1.66 -2.13 11.50
CA THR A 398 -0.89 -2.01 10.25
C THR A 398 -1.42 -2.92 9.15
N MET A 399 -1.80 -4.17 9.48
CA MET A 399 -2.34 -5.11 8.51
C MET A 399 -3.70 -4.66 7.98
N THR A 400 -4.55 -4.08 8.83
CA THR A 400 -5.87 -3.58 8.44
C THR A 400 -5.77 -2.49 7.37
N VAL A 401 -4.81 -1.55 7.49
CA VAL A 401 -4.53 -0.54 6.44
C VAL A 401 -4.15 -1.22 5.13
N ILE A 402 -3.20 -2.17 5.16
CA ILE A 402 -2.72 -2.84 3.94
C ILE A 402 -3.85 -3.64 3.28
N LEU A 403 -4.68 -4.32 4.06
CA LEU A 403 -5.84 -5.06 3.55
C LEU A 403 -6.89 -4.12 2.97
N ALA A 404 -7.17 -3.01 3.65
CA ALA A 404 -8.09 -1.97 3.17
C ALA A 404 -7.67 -1.45 1.80
N MET A 405 -6.42 -1.05 1.68
CA MET A 405 -5.86 -0.56 0.41
C MET A 405 -5.87 -1.62 -0.68
N SER A 406 -5.46 -2.84 -0.35
CA SER A 406 -5.45 -3.94 -1.31
C SER A 406 -6.85 -4.17 -1.88
N LEU A 407 -7.86 -4.28 -1.02
CA LEU A 407 -9.24 -4.49 -1.45
C LEU A 407 -9.78 -3.32 -2.29
N MET A 408 -9.53 -2.09 -1.85
CA MET A 408 -9.98 -0.90 -2.57
C MET A 408 -9.34 -0.80 -3.96
N TRP A 409 -8.02 -0.95 -4.08
CA TRP A 409 -7.35 -0.81 -5.37
C TRP A 409 -7.60 -1.99 -6.30
N MET A 410 -7.81 -3.20 -5.78
CA MET A 410 -8.31 -4.32 -6.57
C MET A 410 -9.74 -4.06 -7.07
N GLY A 411 -10.59 -3.39 -6.27
CA GLY A 411 -11.91 -2.92 -6.67
C GLY A 411 -11.86 -1.83 -7.75
N VAL A 412 -10.98 -0.84 -7.60
CA VAL A 412 -10.74 0.20 -8.62
C VAL A 412 -10.23 -0.43 -9.92
N LEU A 413 -9.37 -1.44 -9.84
CA LEU A 413 -8.89 -2.15 -11.01
C LEU A 413 -10.02 -2.82 -11.80
N TYR A 414 -11.08 -3.29 -11.17
CA TYR A 414 -12.25 -3.80 -11.87
C TYR A 414 -12.82 -2.80 -12.87
N HIS A 415 -12.86 -1.52 -12.52
CA HIS A 415 -13.35 -0.46 -13.39
C HIS A 415 -12.36 -0.13 -14.52
N HIS A 416 -11.07 -0.04 -14.17
CA HIS A 416 -10.03 0.37 -15.12
C HIS A 416 -9.47 -0.78 -15.96
N TYR A 417 -9.67 -2.03 -15.55
CA TYR A 417 -9.11 -3.21 -16.21
C TYR A 417 -9.47 -3.30 -17.70
N PRO A 418 -10.74 -3.08 -18.11
CA PRO A 418 -11.09 -3.08 -19.54
C PRO A 418 -10.36 -2.01 -20.35
N VAL A 419 -10.14 -0.83 -19.77
CA VAL A 419 -9.44 0.28 -20.45
C VAL A 419 -7.95 0.01 -20.57
N ILE A 420 -7.34 -0.60 -19.53
CA ILE A 420 -5.90 -0.91 -19.50
C ILE A 420 -5.59 -2.10 -20.43
N THR A 421 -6.48 -3.08 -20.52
CA THR A 421 -6.17 -4.41 -21.09
C THR A 421 -7.02 -4.80 -22.29
N GLY A 422 -8.11 -4.09 -22.58
CA GLY A 422 -9.12 -4.52 -23.56
C GLY A 422 -9.92 -5.77 -23.12
N ARG A 423 -9.82 -6.21 -21.86
CA ARG A 423 -10.46 -7.43 -21.37
C ARG A 423 -11.38 -7.13 -20.20
N LYS A 424 -12.40 -7.97 -19.99
CA LYS A 424 -13.39 -7.84 -18.91
C LYS A 424 -13.27 -8.97 -17.90
N LEU A 425 -13.31 -8.64 -16.62
CA LEU A 425 -13.35 -9.58 -15.51
C LEU A 425 -14.77 -10.15 -15.35
N ASP A 426 -14.86 -11.41 -14.89
CA ASP A 426 -16.12 -12.06 -14.62
C ASP A 426 -16.74 -11.53 -13.31
N PRO A 427 -18.00 -11.02 -13.33
CA PRO A 427 -18.64 -10.45 -12.15
C PRO A 427 -18.96 -11.50 -11.06
N ALA A 428 -19.21 -12.77 -11.44
CA ALA A 428 -19.51 -13.82 -10.47
C ALA A 428 -18.26 -14.18 -9.66
N LEU A 429 -17.12 -14.35 -10.34
CA LEU A 429 -15.81 -14.51 -9.66
C LEU A 429 -15.46 -13.28 -8.83
N GLY A 430 -15.78 -12.08 -9.32
CA GLY A 430 -15.64 -10.85 -8.56
C GLY A 430 -16.44 -10.84 -7.27
N THR A 431 -17.67 -11.31 -7.31
CA THR A 431 -18.53 -11.43 -6.13
C THR A 431 -17.95 -12.41 -5.11
N TRP A 432 -17.43 -13.57 -5.56
CA TRP A 432 -16.78 -14.53 -4.68
C TRP A 432 -15.49 -13.97 -4.07
N PHE A 433 -14.67 -13.30 -4.86
CA PHE A 433 -13.48 -12.59 -4.35
C PHE A 433 -13.85 -11.66 -3.20
N VAL A 434 -14.83 -10.77 -3.40
CA VAL A 434 -15.28 -9.80 -2.40
C VAL A 434 -15.79 -10.47 -1.14
N ARG A 435 -16.61 -11.51 -1.25
CA ARG A 435 -17.15 -12.26 -0.10
C ARG A 435 -16.04 -12.92 0.71
N LEU A 436 -15.13 -13.65 0.06
CA LEU A 436 -14.03 -14.32 0.71
C LEU A 436 -13.06 -13.31 1.36
N PHE A 437 -12.73 -12.23 0.65
CA PHE A 437 -11.88 -11.18 1.20
C PHE A 437 -12.52 -10.52 2.42
N THR A 438 -13.81 -10.24 2.39
CA THR A 438 -14.53 -9.65 3.52
C THR A 438 -14.42 -10.55 4.74
N VAL A 439 -14.78 -11.82 4.63
CA VAL A 439 -14.70 -12.76 5.75
C VAL A 439 -13.25 -12.93 6.23
N GLY A 440 -12.32 -13.20 5.33
CA GLY A 440 -10.92 -13.43 5.67
C GLY A 440 -10.23 -12.17 6.19
N GLY A 441 -10.39 -11.03 5.51
CA GLY A 441 -9.72 -9.77 5.86
C GLY A 441 -10.23 -9.16 7.16
N PHE A 442 -11.55 -9.01 7.33
CA PHE A 442 -12.12 -8.53 8.59
C PHE A 442 -11.86 -9.50 9.74
N GLY A 443 -12.01 -10.81 9.49
CA GLY A 443 -11.76 -11.83 10.50
C GLY A 443 -10.31 -11.80 10.99
N ALA A 444 -9.33 -11.74 10.09
CA ALA A 444 -7.92 -11.67 10.45
C ALA A 444 -7.59 -10.35 11.19
N ALA A 445 -8.09 -9.21 10.71
CA ALA A 445 -7.90 -7.93 11.36
C ALA A 445 -8.45 -7.91 12.79
N ILE A 446 -9.70 -8.34 12.98
CA ILE A 446 -10.35 -8.41 14.30
C ILE A 446 -9.62 -9.41 15.22
N ALA A 447 -9.21 -10.57 14.71
CA ALA A 447 -8.47 -11.56 15.50
C ALA A 447 -7.12 -11.01 15.99
N MET A 448 -6.38 -10.28 15.15
CA MET A 448 -5.13 -9.63 15.53
C MET A 448 -5.35 -8.53 16.58
N LEU A 449 -6.35 -7.67 16.38
CA LEU A 449 -6.68 -6.60 17.33
C LEU A 449 -7.13 -7.20 18.68
N ALA A 450 -8.00 -8.19 18.67
CA ALA A 450 -8.47 -8.87 19.88
C ALA A 450 -7.31 -9.60 20.61
N GLY A 451 -6.46 -10.33 19.89
CA GLY A 451 -5.26 -10.96 20.45
C GLY A 451 -4.33 -9.92 21.08
N GLY A 452 -4.14 -8.78 20.42
CA GLY A 452 -3.34 -7.67 20.95
C GLY A 452 -3.95 -7.06 22.21
N ALA A 453 -5.26 -6.88 22.27
CA ALA A 453 -5.98 -6.43 23.47
C ALA A 453 -5.86 -7.44 24.63
N ALA A 454 -5.75 -8.73 24.32
CA ALA A 454 -5.48 -9.79 25.29
C ALA A 454 -3.98 -9.93 25.67
N GLY A 455 -3.12 -8.99 25.21
CA GLY A 455 -1.69 -8.99 25.55
C GLY A 455 -0.81 -9.89 24.68
N MET A 456 -1.35 -10.51 23.62
CA MET A 456 -0.57 -11.34 22.70
C MET A 456 0.57 -10.53 22.06
N PRO A 457 1.84 -10.93 22.24
CA PRO A 457 2.97 -10.15 21.73
C PRO A 457 3.08 -10.26 20.22
N ARG A 458 3.51 -9.15 19.57
CA ARG A 458 3.83 -9.18 18.13
C ARG A 458 5.22 -9.74 17.89
N ARG A 459 5.42 -10.35 16.72
CA ARG A 459 6.73 -10.82 16.21
C ARG A 459 7.40 -11.91 17.08
N PHE A 460 6.64 -12.65 17.84
CA PHE A 460 7.10 -13.84 18.52
C PHE A 460 6.94 -15.05 17.61
N ALA A 461 7.97 -15.87 17.53
CA ALA A 461 7.93 -17.09 16.74
C ALA A 461 7.05 -18.17 17.40
N ASP A 462 6.82 -18.04 18.68
CA ASP A 462 6.11 -19.04 19.50
C ASP A 462 4.99 -18.39 20.32
N TRP A 463 3.77 -18.94 20.25
CA TRP A 463 2.58 -18.48 20.97
C TRP A 463 2.06 -19.52 21.97
N ASN A 464 2.92 -20.27 22.63
CA ASN A 464 2.60 -21.42 23.50
C ASN A 464 1.72 -21.11 24.72
N GLN A 465 1.27 -19.87 24.93
CA GLN A 465 0.34 -19.58 26.00
C GLN A 465 -1.10 -19.91 25.56
N GLU A 466 -1.77 -20.79 26.31
CA GLU A 466 -3.14 -21.25 26.01
C GLU A 466 -4.12 -20.11 25.70
N GLY A 467 -4.05 -18.99 26.42
CA GLY A 467 -4.91 -17.82 26.21
C GLY A 467 -4.70 -17.12 24.87
N TRP A 468 -3.55 -17.28 24.21
CA TRP A 468 -3.25 -16.65 22.91
C TRP A 468 -3.47 -17.60 21.72
N MET A 469 -3.43 -18.89 21.93
CA MET A 469 -3.61 -19.88 20.85
C MET A 469 -4.93 -19.73 20.12
N VAL A 470 -6.01 -19.34 20.79
CA VAL A 470 -7.31 -19.12 20.14
C VAL A 470 -7.22 -18.01 19.07
N TYR A 471 -6.54 -16.92 19.38
CA TYR A 471 -6.34 -15.82 18.39
C TYR A 471 -5.42 -16.24 17.26
N GLY A 472 -4.36 -16.99 17.55
CA GLY A 472 -3.49 -17.58 16.55
C GLY A 472 -4.23 -18.48 15.56
N HIS A 473 -5.09 -19.38 16.05
CA HIS A 473 -5.95 -20.21 15.20
C HIS A 473 -6.91 -19.37 14.35
N MET A 474 -7.54 -18.35 14.95
CA MET A 474 -8.43 -17.44 14.20
C MET A 474 -7.67 -16.72 13.08
N ILE A 475 -6.48 -16.17 13.37
CA ILE A 475 -5.62 -15.51 12.36
C ILE A 475 -5.31 -16.48 11.22
N MET A 476 -4.96 -17.74 11.53
CA MET A 476 -4.66 -18.75 10.52
C MET A 476 -5.89 -19.10 9.67
N ILE A 477 -7.05 -19.37 10.29
CA ILE A 477 -8.29 -19.72 9.56
C ILE A 477 -8.71 -18.58 8.63
N PHE A 478 -8.76 -17.35 9.14
CA PHE A 478 -9.13 -16.20 8.33
C PHE A 478 -8.07 -15.88 7.29
N GLY A 479 -6.78 -16.12 7.59
CA GLY A 479 -5.69 -16.01 6.62
C GLY A 479 -5.85 -16.97 5.44
N VAL A 480 -6.26 -18.23 5.68
CA VAL A 480 -6.55 -19.19 4.60
C VAL A 480 -7.72 -18.73 3.74
N ILE A 481 -8.81 -18.23 4.35
CA ILE A 481 -9.96 -17.69 3.62
C ILE A 481 -9.55 -16.48 2.78
N LEU A 482 -8.73 -15.59 3.35
CA LEU A 482 -8.16 -14.44 2.63
C LEU A 482 -7.27 -14.89 1.47
N GLY A 483 -6.41 -15.87 1.68
CA GLY A 483 -5.59 -16.48 0.63
C GLY A 483 -6.44 -17.03 -0.52
N ALA A 484 -7.53 -17.72 -0.20
CA ALA A 484 -8.48 -18.21 -1.20
C ALA A 484 -9.11 -17.05 -2.01
N SER A 485 -9.37 -15.89 -1.41
CA SER A 485 -9.86 -14.72 -2.14
C SER A 485 -8.90 -14.25 -3.22
N PHE A 486 -7.60 -14.20 -2.90
CA PHE A 486 -6.57 -13.83 -3.87
C PHE A 486 -6.44 -14.84 -5.01
N VAL A 487 -6.58 -16.15 -4.71
CA VAL A 487 -6.61 -17.19 -5.75
C VAL A 487 -7.78 -16.99 -6.69
N VAL A 488 -8.99 -16.71 -6.16
CA VAL A 488 -10.18 -16.41 -6.97
C VAL A 488 -9.96 -15.17 -7.83
N TYR A 489 -9.35 -14.13 -7.30
CA TYR A 489 -9.06 -12.92 -8.07
C TYR A 489 -8.02 -13.18 -9.18
N ALA A 490 -6.94 -13.88 -8.88
CA ALA A 490 -5.93 -14.27 -9.86
C ALA A 490 -6.54 -15.15 -10.97
N TYR A 491 -7.40 -16.10 -10.60
CA TYR A 491 -8.15 -16.92 -11.56
C TYR A 491 -9.07 -16.04 -12.44
N ASN A 492 -9.74 -15.04 -11.88
CA ASN A 492 -10.55 -14.10 -12.63
C ASN A 492 -9.73 -13.29 -13.65
N LEU A 493 -8.52 -12.87 -13.29
CA LEU A 493 -7.58 -12.22 -14.22
C LEU A 493 -7.21 -13.16 -15.38
N LEU A 494 -6.92 -14.43 -15.09
CA LEU A 494 -6.55 -15.43 -16.10
C LEU A 494 -7.70 -15.78 -17.02
N GLN A 495 -8.93 -15.84 -16.51
CA GLN A 495 -10.15 -16.15 -17.27
C GLN A 495 -10.82 -14.91 -17.89
N SER A 496 -10.19 -13.74 -17.77
CA SER A 496 -10.73 -12.50 -18.34
C SER A 496 -10.99 -12.65 -19.84
N ARG A 497 -12.12 -12.12 -20.32
CA ARG A 497 -12.59 -12.28 -21.70
C ARG A 497 -12.30 -11.02 -22.50
N ASP A 498 -12.05 -11.19 -23.80
CA ASP A 498 -11.94 -10.07 -24.72
C ASP A 498 -13.24 -9.23 -24.69
N LEU A 499 -13.10 -7.91 -24.68
CA LEU A 499 -14.24 -7.00 -24.56
C LEU A 499 -15.18 -7.11 -25.79
N ASN A 500 -14.61 -7.30 -26.98
CA ASN A 500 -15.37 -7.44 -28.22
C ASN A 500 -16.14 -8.76 -28.28
N GLU A 501 -15.55 -9.88 -27.84
CA GLU A 501 -16.26 -11.16 -27.72
C GLU A 501 -17.40 -11.09 -26.69
N ALA A 502 -17.17 -10.42 -25.57
CA ALA A 502 -18.20 -10.25 -24.52
C ALA A 502 -19.38 -9.36 -24.97
N LEU A 503 -19.15 -8.41 -25.87
CA LEU A 503 -20.19 -7.59 -26.47
C LEU A 503 -20.94 -8.36 -27.56
N GLY A 504 -20.24 -9.14 -28.40
CA GLY A 504 -20.83 -9.96 -29.45
C GLY A 504 -21.77 -11.05 -28.94
N GLN A 505 -21.45 -11.65 -27.78
CA GLN A 505 -22.33 -12.66 -27.14
C GLN A 505 -23.65 -12.06 -26.60
N ARG A 506 -23.71 -10.77 -26.28
CA ARG A 506 -24.93 -10.07 -25.86
C ARG A 506 -25.85 -9.73 -27.06
N VAL A 507 -25.27 -9.47 -28.22
CA VAL A 507 -26.03 -9.17 -29.45
C VAL A 507 -26.58 -10.44 -30.10
N GLY A 508 -25.95 -11.59 -29.89
CA GLY A 508 -26.43 -12.90 -30.40
C GLY A 508 -27.42 -13.63 -29.48
N ALA A 509 -27.69 -13.08 -28.27
CA ALA A 509 -28.59 -13.64 -27.28
C ALA A 509 -29.95 -12.87 -27.16
N THR A 510 -30.14 -11.83 -27.99
CA THR A 510 -31.43 -11.12 -28.21
C THR A 510 -32.00 -11.47 -29.55
#